data_e712dcd09c7edf5699a246c262f9dd87
#
_entry.id   e712dcd09c7edf5699a246c262f9dd87
#
_cell.length_a   1.000
_cell.length_b   1.000
_cell.length_c   1.000
_cell.angle_alpha   90.00
_cell.angle_beta   90.00
_cell.angle_gamma   90.00
#
_symmetry.space_group_name_H-M   'P 1'
#
loop_
_entity.id
_entity.type
_entity.pdbx_description
1 polymer ?
#
loop_
_entity_poly.entity_id
_entity_poly.type
_entity_poly.pdbx_seq_one_letter_code
_entity_poly.pdbx_strand_id
1 'polypeptide(L)'
;IFHQFHDDLTGTSIPRAYEFSWNDELISLKQFSGILTSSIDAVARKMDTRMKGIPVVLYNALGFQVSDMAEVELALPKKPKGITVYDMNGRKVAAQLLSYADGKASLLIEAVVPATGYAVYDVRTSGSSADTRVSVDSNALENSIYKITLDTKGDIVSLFDKKNGKELVKPGKSIRLALFTQNKSYMWPAWEILKETIDREPVSITEDVKMTLVEDGELRKSLCIEKRYGESLFKQYIRLYEGSRADRIDFYNEVDWQLSNALLKAEFPLNMANTEATYDLGLGSVRRGNNTETAYEVYAQYWADLTDRSGNYGVSVLNDSKYGWDKPDDNTLRLTLLHTPETDKDYAYQNRQDFGHHCFTYSLVGHAGGLDKAVTIEKAEILNQKLKAFRTDKHRGTLGKEFSFVSSNNRNVIIKALKKAENSDEYVVRVYEIGGEKVQDAVLSFAGEIASAYEADGTEKSIGSAEFSGNGLSVSIKPYSIKTFKVRLKSSGEDAYQLQYASLPLSYNCKCSSFNEFRGEADFESGYSFAAELLPESLTVNGIPFQLGEKDAANGMTCNGDTIVLPEGKKYNKLYFLAAATDG
;
A
#
# COMPACT_ATOMS: atom_id res chain seq x y z
N ILE A 1 1.02 13.41 -10.96
CA ILE A 1 0.87 13.46 -9.47
C ILE A 1 0.44 14.87 -9.03
N PHE A 2 1.08 15.95 -9.47
CA PHE A 2 0.75 17.31 -8.99
C PHE A 2 -0.68 17.75 -9.33
N HIS A 3 -1.26 17.28 -10.42
CA HIS A 3 -2.65 17.55 -10.75
C HIS A 3 -3.63 16.99 -9.73
N GLN A 4 -3.26 15.87 -9.06
CA GLN A 4 -4.11 15.22 -8.06
C GLN A 4 -4.22 15.99 -6.75
N PHE A 5 -3.39 17.01 -6.54
CA PHE A 5 -3.45 17.89 -5.37
C PHE A 5 -4.34 19.12 -5.58
N HIS A 6 -4.87 19.29 -6.80
CA HIS A 6 -5.83 20.36 -7.03
C HIS A 6 -7.19 19.97 -6.47
N ASP A 7 -7.79 20.84 -5.69
CA ASP A 7 -9.05 20.59 -4.99
C ASP A 7 -10.24 20.35 -5.96
N ASP A 8 -10.23 20.92 -7.14
CA ASP A 8 -11.24 20.69 -8.17
C ASP A 8 -11.20 19.27 -8.77
N LEU A 9 -10.13 18.51 -8.60
CA LEU A 9 -10.04 17.13 -9.09
C LEU A 9 -10.60 16.09 -8.13
N THR A 10 -10.93 16.48 -6.91
CA THR A 10 -11.49 15.57 -5.90
C THR A 10 -13.02 15.50 -5.92
N GLY A 11 -13.62 15.36 -7.11
CA GLY A 11 -15.05 15.10 -7.30
C GLY A 11 -15.88 16.29 -7.74
N THR A 12 -15.29 17.47 -7.98
CA THR A 12 -16.02 18.69 -8.43
C THR A 12 -15.77 19.04 -9.88
N SER A 13 -14.99 18.25 -10.60
CA SER A 13 -14.66 18.48 -12.00
C SER A 13 -15.61 17.74 -12.94
N ILE A 14 -15.50 18.01 -14.23
CA ILE A 14 -16.29 17.32 -15.26
C ILE A 14 -15.70 15.93 -15.60
N PRO A 15 -16.49 14.96 -16.10
CA PRO A 15 -16.02 13.61 -16.41
C PRO A 15 -14.74 13.57 -17.27
N ARG A 16 -14.61 14.44 -18.26
CA ARG A 16 -13.41 14.50 -19.11
C ARG A 16 -12.13 14.85 -18.34
N ALA A 17 -12.21 15.66 -17.27
CA ALA A 17 -11.05 15.96 -16.43
C ALA A 17 -10.58 14.73 -15.67
N TYR A 18 -11.51 13.87 -15.21
CA TYR A 18 -11.18 12.61 -14.56
C TYR A 18 -10.52 11.60 -15.50
N GLU A 19 -10.92 11.55 -16.77
CA GLU A 19 -10.27 10.71 -17.79
C GLU A 19 -8.78 11.07 -17.92
N PHE A 20 -8.46 12.36 -18.00
CA PHE A 20 -7.07 12.82 -18.00
C PHE A 20 -6.33 12.48 -16.70
N SER A 21 -6.98 12.69 -15.55
CA SER A 21 -6.42 12.37 -14.23
C SER A 21 -6.09 10.89 -14.11
N TRP A 22 -7.00 10.01 -14.50
CA TRP A 22 -6.77 8.54 -14.49
C TRP A 22 -5.64 8.13 -15.42
N ASN A 23 -5.55 8.72 -16.60
CA ASN A 23 -4.43 8.47 -17.51
C ASN A 23 -3.09 8.88 -16.89
N ASP A 24 -3.02 10.05 -16.26
CA ASP A 24 -1.81 10.52 -15.57
C ASP A 24 -1.43 9.62 -14.39
N GLU A 25 -2.41 9.12 -13.65
CA GLU A 25 -2.18 8.14 -12.57
C GLU A 25 -1.62 6.82 -13.10
N LEU A 26 -2.20 6.27 -14.17
CA LEU A 26 -1.70 5.05 -14.81
C LEU A 26 -0.27 5.22 -15.33
N ILE A 27 0.04 6.35 -15.95
CA ILE A 27 1.39 6.68 -16.40
C ILE A 27 2.36 6.74 -15.21
N SER A 28 1.96 7.43 -14.13
CA SER A 28 2.75 7.56 -12.91
C SER A 28 3.00 6.21 -12.24
N LEU A 29 1.97 5.39 -12.08
CA LEU A 29 2.08 4.03 -11.53
C LEU A 29 3.03 3.16 -12.36
N LYS A 30 2.94 3.23 -13.70
CA LYS A 30 3.83 2.51 -14.61
C LYS A 30 5.29 2.97 -14.46
N GLN A 31 5.54 4.27 -14.36
CA GLN A 31 6.87 4.83 -14.17
C GLN A 31 7.46 4.40 -12.82
N PHE A 32 6.74 4.56 -11.72
CA PHE A 32 7.19 4.13 -10.39
C PHE A 32 7.40 2.62 -10.30
N SER A 33 6.53 1.81 -10.87
CA SER A 33 6.71 0.35 -10.96
C SER A 33 7.98 -0.02 -11.74
N GLY A 34 8.25 0.70 -12.83
CA GLY A 34 9.48 0.56 -13.60
C GLY A 34 10.75 0.86 -12.79
N ILE A 35 10.76 1.99 -12.08
CA ILE A 35 11.86 2.40 -11.20
C ILE A 35 12.05 1.39 -10.07
N LEU A 36 10.98 1.03 -9.38
CA LEU A 36 11.02 0.05 -8.30
C LEU A 36 11.64 -1.28 -8.75
N THR A 37 11.15 -1.84 -9.85
CA THR A 37 11.65 -3.12 -10.36
C THR A 37 13.14 -3.04 -10.77
N SER A 38 13.56 -1.94 -11.41
CA SER A 38 14.97 -1.74 -11.80
C SER A 38 15.89 -1.59 -10.59
N SER A 39 15.44 -0.84 -9.58
CA SER A 39 16.22 -0.63 -8.34
C SER A 39 16.36 -1.93 -7.55
N ILE A 40 15.28 -2.70 -7.42
CA ILE A 40 15.31 -3.99 -6.74
C ILE A 40 16.24 -4.97 -7.48
N ASP A 41 16.17 -5.05 -8.82
CA ASP A 41 17.05 -5.91 -9.60
C ASP A 41 18.52 -5.54 -9.41
N ALA A 42 18.85 -4.25 -9.45
CA ALA A 42 20.22 -3.77 -9.24
C ALA A 42 20.77 -4.18 -7.86
N VAL A 43 19.99 -4.05 -6.80
CA VAL A 43 20.38 -4.46 -5.46
C VAL A 43 20.43 -5.99 -5.35
N ALA A 44 19.42 -6.71 -5.91
CA ALA A 44 19.34 -8.17 -5.84
C ALA A 44 20.57 -8.85 -6.46
N ARG A 45 21.12 -8.31 -7.56
CA ARG A 45 22.35 -8.84 -8.20
C ARG A 45 23.59 -8.79 -7.30
N LYS A 46 23.62 -7.91 -6.32
CA LYS A 46 24.71 -7.78 -5.34
C LYS A 46 24.49 -8.61 -4.06
N MET A 47 23.30 -9.15 -3.84
CA MET A 47 22.98 -10.00 -2.67
C MET A 47 23.62 -11.37 -2.76
N ASP A 48 23.87 -12.00 -1.60
CA ASP A 48 24.11 -13.44 -1.53
C ASP A 48 22.78 -14.18 -1.37
N THR A 49 22.32 -14.77 -2.47
CA THR A 49 21.03 -15.49 -2.52
C THR A 49 21.20 -17.00 -2.57
N ARG A 50 22.37 -17.52 -2.17
CA ARG A 50 22.65 -18.99 -2.14
C ARG A 50 21.86 -19.65 -1.00
N MET A 51 20.70 -20.18 -1.35
CA MET A 51 19.80 -20.92 -0.49
C MET A 51 19.65 -22.37 -0.99
N LYS A 52 19.18 -23.30 -0.15
CA LYS A 52 18.92 -24.69 -0.57
C LYS A 52 17.69 -24.78 -1.48
N GLY A 53 16.62 -24.07 -1.11
CA GLY A 53 15.36 -23.97 -1.87
C GLY A 53 15.33 -22.77 -2.83
N ILE A 54 14.20 -22.11 -2.92
CA ILE A 54 13.95 -20.92 -3.75
C ILE A 54 14.25 -19.68 -2.91
N PRO A 55 15.21 -18.84 -3.31
CA PRO A 55 15.46 -17.59 -2.61
C PRO A 55 14.33 -16.59 -2.86
N VAL A 56 13.77 -16.05 -1.80
CA VAL A 56 12.79 -14.98 -1.77
C VAL A 56 13.38 -13.82 -1.00
N VAL A 57 13.40 -12.65 -1.61
CA VAL A 57 13.87 -11.42 -0.97
C VAL A 57 12.66 -10.64 -0.50
N LEU A 58 12.63 -10.33 0.79
CA LEU A 58 11.62 -9.45 1.38
C LEU A 58 12.24 -8.09 1.64
N TYR A 59 11.61 -7.04 1.11
CA TYR A 59 12.01 -5.65 1.28
C TYR A 59 11.12 -4.95 2.28
N ASN A 60 11.74 -4.14 3.13
CA ASN A 60 11.11 -3.23 4.06
C ASN A 60 11.49 -1.78 3.69
N ALA A 61 10.51 -0.99 3.28
CA ALA A 61 10.71 0.43 2.96
C ALA A 61 10.63 1.34 4.20
N LEU A 62 10.13 0.81 5.34
CA LEU A 62 9.93 1.58 6.57
C LEU A 62 11.24 1.83 7.30
N GLY A 63 11.32 2.96 8.00
CA GLY A 63 12.49 3.37 8.77
C GLY A 63 12.70 2.63 10.10
N PHE A 64 11.98 1.55 10.33
CA PHE A 64 12.10 0.67 11.50
C PHE A 64 12.03 -0.80 11.07
N GLN A 65 12.55 -1.70 11.92
CA GLN A 65 12.46 -3.14 11.67
C GLN A 65 10.99 -3.57 11.68
N VAL A 66 10.57 -4.31 10.66
CA VAL A 66 9.23 -4.88 10.56
C VAL A 66 9.26 -6.37 10.93
N SER A 67 8.41 -6.75 11.89
CA SER A 67 8.07 -8.14 12.19
C SER A 67 6.60 -8.33 11.84
N ASP A 68 6.31 -8.96 10.69
CA ASP A 68 4.95 -9.07 10.19
C ASP A 68 4.78 -10.24 9.19
N MET A 69 3.54 -10.47 8.77
CA MET A 69 3.20 -11.45 7.74
C MET A 69 3.48 -10.90 6.34
N ALA A 70 4.34 -11.57 5.59
CA ALA A 70 4.61 -11.27 4.19
C ALA A 70 3.81 -12.21 3.27
N GLU A 71 3.06 -11.66 2.34
CA GLU A 71 2.45 -12.43 1.25
C GLU A 71 3.44 -12.57 0.09
N VAL A 72 3.62 -13.80 -0.38
CA VAL A 72 4.61 -14.16 -1.41
C VAL A 72 3.94 -14.96 -2.51
N GLU A 73 4.06 -14.52 -3.75
CA GLU A 73 3.64 -15.29 -4.92
C GLU A 73 4.85 -15.95 -5.58
N LEU A 74 4.78 -17.26 -5.82
CA LEU A 74 5.82 -18.02 -6.50
C LEU A 74 5.26 -18.77 -7.70
N ALA A 75 5.85 -18.58 -8.87
CA ALA A 75 5.58 -19.44 -10.02
C ALA A 75 6.21 -20.83 -9.77
N LEU A 76 5.39 -21.86 -9.72
CA LEU A 76 5.78 -23.24 -9.52
C LEU A 76 5.13 -24.12 -10.59
N PRO A 77 5.88 -25.03 -11.25
CA PRO A 77 5.35 -25.84 -12.35
C PRO A 77 4.26 -26.84 -11.90
N LYS A 78 4.17 -27.12 -10.60
CA LYS A 78 3.17 -28.01 -9.99
C LYS A 78 2.87 -27.60 -8.57
N LYS A 79 1.66 -27.96 -8.07
CA LYS A 79 1.26 -27.74 -6.66
C LYS A 79 2.31 -28.38 -5.75
N PRO A 80 2.88 -27.60 -4.78
CA PRO A 80 3.82 -28.16 -3.81
C PRO A 80 3.11 -29.14 -2.87
N LYS A 81 3.79 -30.18 -2.43
CA LYS A 81 3.27 -31.11 -1.40
C LYS A 81 3.17 -30.47 -0.03
N GLY A 82 3.96 -29.42 0.19
CA GLY A 82 3.99 -28.61 1.40
C GLY A 82 5.06 -27.54 1.27
N ILE A 83 5.02 -26.57 2.16
CA ILE A 83 5.96 -25.45 2.19
C ILE A 83 6.69 -25.46 3.54
N THR A 84 8.01 -25.25 3.48
CA THR A 84 8.83 -24.97 4.66
C THR A 84 9.71 -23.77 4.32
N VAL A 85 9.78 -22.79 5.23
CA VAL A 85 10.56 -21.57 5.03
C VAL A 85 11.62 -21.45 6.12
N TYR A 86 12.79 -20.97 5.74
CA TYR A 86 13.90 -20.70 6.65
C TYR A 86 14.39 -19.27 6.47
N ASP A 87 14.78 -18.63 7.57
CA ASP A 87 15.47 -17.34 7.54
C ASP A 87 16.91 -17.46 7.00
N MET A 88 17.60 -16.34 6.90
CA MET A 88 19.00 -16.29 6.45
C MET A 88 19.97 -17.08 7.34
N ASN A 89 19.62 -17.33 8.58
CA ASN A 89 20.41 -18.10 9.55
C ASN A 89 20.09 -19.60 9.53
N GLY A 90 19.16 -20.03 8.69
CA GLY A 90 18.70 -21.41 8.57
C GLY A 90 17.71 -21.82 9.67
N ARG A 91 17.14 -20.90 10.43
CA ARG A 91 16.06 -21.17 11.39
C ARG A 91 14.74 -21.26 10.64
N LYS A 92 13.96 -22.29 10.95
CA LYS A 92 12.62 -22.46 10.40
C LYS A 92 11.73 -21.33 10.91
N VAL A 93 11.00 -20.68 9.98
CA VAL A 93 9.98 -19.68 10.29
C VAL A 93 8.59 -20.21 9.93
N ALA A 94 7.58 -19.66 10.55
CA ALA A 94 6.20 -20.06 10.30
C ALA A 94 5.78 -19.63 8.89
N ALA A 95 5.10 -20.53 8.18
CA ALA A 95 4.64 -20.28 6.81
C ALA A 95 3.39 -21.10 6.49
N GLN A 96 2.51 -20.54 5.67
CA GLN A 96 1.24 -21.15 5.27
C GLN A 96 1.09 -21.08 3.75
N LEU A 97 0.67 -22.16 3.11
CA LEU A 97 0.24 -22.16 1.71
C LEU A 97 -1.21 -21.65 1.67
N LEU A 98 -1.42 -20.48 1.10
CA LEU A 98 -2.75 -19.87 0.96
C LEU A 98 -3.51 -20.46 -0.21
N SER A 99 -2.86 -20.57 -1.37
CA SER A 99 -3.50 -21.10 -2.58
C SER A 99 -2.48 -21.57 -3.60
N TYR A 100 -2.94 -22.41 -4.54
CA TYR A 100 -2.23 -22.74 -5.75
C TYR A 100 -3.21 -22.80 -6.91
N ALA A 101 -3.01 -21.94 -7.90
CA ALA A 101 -3.80 -21.87 -9.12
C ALA A 101 -2.90 -21.40 -10.28
N ASP A 102 -3.14 -21.88 -11.49
CA ASP A 102 -2.50 -21.42 -12.72
C ASP A 102 -0.95 -21.41 -12.66
N GLY A 103 -0.36 -22.41 -12.00
CA GLY A 103 1.09 -22.49 -11.84
C GLY A 103 1.68 -21.50 -10.81
N LYS A 104 0.86 -20.87 -9.99
CA LYS A 104 1.26 -19.91 -8.97
C LYS A 104 0.84 -20.39 -7.58
N ALA A 105 1.78 -20.36 -6.64
CA ALA A 105 1.55 -20.60 -5.23
C ALA A 105 1.56 -19.26 -4.48
N SER A 106 0.50 -18.98 -3.73
CA SER A 106 0.44 -17.86 -2.79
C SER A 106 0.75 -18.37 -1.38
N LEU A 107 1.70 -17.73 -0.73
CA LEU A 107 2.22 -18.10 0.59
C LEU A 107 2.09 -16.95 1.57
N LEU A 108 1.93 -17.27 2.83
CA LEU A 108 2.09 -16.35 3.96
C LEU A 108 3.33 -16.78 4.74
N ILE A 109 4.20 -15.84 5.05
CA ILE A 109 5.47 -16.07 5.79
C ILE A 109 5.54 -15.09 6.95
N GLU A 110 5.77 -15.58 8.15
CA GLU A 110 6.12 -14.72 9.28
C GLU A 110 7.57 -14.27 9.13
N ALA A 111 7.77 -12.98 8.93
CA ALA A 111 9.05 -12.42 8.53
C ALA A 111 9.52 -11.30 9.46
N VAL A 112 10.83 -11.21 9.63
CA VAL A 112 11.52 -10.09 10.27
C VAL A 112 12.45 -9.47 9.23
N VAL A 113 12.26 -8.19 8.93
CA VAL A 113 13.05 -7.48 7.92
C VAL A 113 13.56 -6.16 8.51
N PRO A 114 14.87 -5.89 8.45
CA PRO A 114 15.44 -4.67 9.04
C PRO A 114 14.93 -3.38 8.39
N ALA A 115 15.12 -2.27 9.09
CA ALA A 115 14.72 -0.93 8.64
C ALA A 115 15.35 -0.58 7.29
N THR A 116 14.58 0.05 6.39
CA THR A 116 15.05 0.50 5.06
C THR A 116 15.98 -0.53 4.40
N GLY A 117 15.54 -1.78 4.37
CA GLY A 117 16.43 -2.88 4.04
C GLY A 117 15.73 -4.12 3.48
N TYR A 118 16.43 -5.24 3.52
CA TYR A 118 15.93 -6.51 3.04
C TYR A 118 16.42 -7.70 3.87
N ALA A 119 15.73 -8.84 3.72
CA ALA A 119 16.17 -10.14 4.19
C ALA A 119 15.85 -11.23 3.17
N VAL A 120 16.75 -12.21 3.01
CA VAL A 120 16.60 -13.33 2.07
C VAL A 120 16.08 -14.57 2.81
N TYR A 121 14.97 -15.10 2.35
CA TYR A 121 14.31 -16.30 2.88
C TYR A 121 14.48 -17.48 1.92
N ASP A 122 14.58 -18.69 2.49
CA ASP A 122 14.74 -19.96 1.77
C ASP A 122 13.40 -20.72 1.76
N VAL A 123 12.69 -20.67 0.64
CA VAL A 123 11.41 -21.37 0.47
C VAL A 123 11.63 -22.73 -0.14
N ARG A 124 11.22 -23.80 0.57
CA ARG A 124 11.31 -25.18 0.11
C ARG A 124 9.93 -25.76 -0.12
N THR A 125 9.76 -26.40 -1.25
CA THR A 125 8.49 -27.02 -1.69
C THR A 125 8.33 -28.47 -1.24
N SER A 126 9.21 -28.93 -0.34
CA SER A 126 9.16 -30.24 0.30
C SER A 126 8.77 -30.08 1.76
N GLY A 127 7.76 -30.76 2.21
CA GLY A 127 7.22 -30.70 3.57
C GLY A 127 5.76 -31.16 3.58
N SER A 128 5.14 -31.10 4.73
CA SER A 128 3.70 -31.31 4.88
C SER A 128 3.09 -29.99 5.38
N SER A 129 2.42 -29.23 4.54
CA SER A 129 1.48 -28.21 4.97
C SER A 129 0.08 -28.67 4.58
N ALA A 130 -0.88 -28.49 5.47
CA ALA A 130 -2.28 -28.72 5.14
C ALA A 130 -2.74 -27.72 4.06
N ASP A 131 -3.70 -28.13 3.25
CA ASP A 131 -4.43 -27.19 2.40
C ASP A 131 -5.29 -26.32 3.32
N THR A 132 -5.11 -25.02 3.29
CA THR A 132 -5.74 -24.09 4.22
C THR A 132 -7.04 -23.49 3.68
N ARG A 133 -7.42 -23.82 2.45
CA ARG A 133 -8.70 -23.41 1.89
C ARG A 133 -9.81 -24.34 2.35
N VAL A 134 -10.79 -23.74 2.96
CA VAL A 134 -12.07 -24.38 3.34
C VAL A 134 -13.21 -23.56 2.74
N SER A 135 -14.39 -24.15 2.65
CA SER A 135 -15.60 -23.46 2.23
C SER A 135 -16.75 -24.05 3.03
N VAL A 136 -16.85 -23.61 4.28
CA VAL A 136 -17.89 -24.03 5.22
C VAL A 136 -18.61 -22.81 5.77
N ASP A 137 -19.90 -22.92 5.99
CA ASP A 137 -20.67 -21.85 6.61
C ASP A 137 -20.21 -21.67 8.05
N SER A 138 -19.94 -20.43 8.43
CA SER A 138 -19.51 -20.09 9.77
C SER A 138 -19.91 -18.66 10.11
N ASN A 139 -20.30 -18.45 11.36
CA ASN A 139 -20.55 -17.12 11.92
C ASN A 139 -19.55 -16.75 13.02
N ALA A 140 -18.43 -17.44 13.10
CA ALA A 140 -17.43 -17.20 14.12
C ALA A 140 -16.01 -17.36 13.56
N LEU A 141 -15.06 -16.62 14.15
CA LEU A 141 -13.65 -16.68 13.84
C LEU A 141 -12.84 -16.48 15.13
N GLU A 142 -11.75 -17.23 15.30
CA GLU A 142 -10.95 -17.16 16.53
C GLU A 142 -9.46 -17.37 16.25
N ASN A 143 -8.61 -16.58 16.95
CA ASN A 143 -7.17 -16.79 17.04
C ASN A 143 -6.73 -16.82 18.52
N SER A 144 -5.43 -16.77 18.78
CA SER A 144 -4.89 -16.76 20.15
C SER A 144 -5.33 -15.55 21.00
N ILE A 145 -5.67 -14.42 20.38
CA ILE A 145 -6.01 -13.16 21.07
C ILE A 145 -7.49 -12.85 20.99
N TYR A 146 -8.12 -12.96 19.83
CA TYR A 146 -9.51 -12.54 19.61
C TYR A 146 -10.44 -13.69 19.34
N LYS A 147 -11.69 -13.55 19.79
CA LYS A 147 -12.83 -14.35 19.36
C LYS A 147 -13.93 -13.42 18.84
N ILE A 148 -14.35 -13.66 17.61
CA ILE A 148 -15.36 -12.89 16.89
C ILE A 148 -16.60 -13.74 16.69
N THR A 149 -17.79 -13.17 16.93
CA THR A 149 -19.09 -13.80 16.63
C THR A 149 -19.96 -12.81 15.87
N LEU A 150 -20.58 -13.27 14.78
CA LEU A 150 -21.48 -12.50 13.94
C LEU A 150 -22.93 -12.96 14.14
N ASP A 151 -23.85 -12.03 13.92
CA ASP A 151 -25.28 -12.33 13.85
C ASP A 151 -25.68 -12.87 12.44
N THR A 152 -26.96 -13.15 12.25
CA THR A 152 -27.50 -13.63 10.96
C THR A 152 -27.44 -12.61 9.83
N LYS A 153 -27.21 -11.33 10.15
CA LYS A 153 -27.00 -10.24 9.18
C LYS A 153 -25.53 -10.13 8.77
N GLY A 154 -24.63 -10.93 9.38
CA GLY A 154 -23.20 -10.85 9.18
C GLY A 154 -22.56 -9.59 9.80
N ASP A 155 -23.18 -9.04 10.86
CA ASP A 155 -22.64 -7.94 11.66
C ASP A 155 -21.99 -8.53 12.92
N ILE A 156 -20.87 -7.95 13.39
CA ILE A 156 -20.13 -8.48 14.55
C ILE A 156 -20.84 -8.05 15.82
N VAL A 157 -21.42 -9.01 16.54
CA VAL A 157 -22.14 -8.77 17.81
C VAL A 157 -21.28 -9.02 19.04
N SER A 158 -20.15 -9.74 18.88
CA SER A 158 -19.16 -9.96 19.94
C SER A 158 -17.77 -9.97 19.34
N LEU A 159 -16.89 -9.22 19.95
CA LEU A 159 -15.44 -9.20 19.70
C LEU A 159 -14.74 -9.26 21.05
N PHE A 160 -14.37 -10.44 21.47
CA PHE A 160 -13.78 -10.67 22.79
C PHE A 160 -12.25 -10.73 22.70
N ASP A 161 -11.58 -9.80 23.39
CA ASP A 161 -10.14 -9.83 23.62
C ASP A 161 -9.83 -10.79 24.77
N LYS A 162 -9.35 -11.98 24.42
CA LYS A 162 -9.03 -13.06 25.36
C LYS A 162 -7.85 -12.72 26.26
N LYS A 163 -6.88 -11.94 25.72
CA LYS A 163 -5.67 -11.54 26.44
C LYS A 163 -5.99 -10.58 27.58
N ASN A 164 -6.93 -9.66 27.37
CA ASN A 164 -7.31 -8.65 28.34
C ASN A 164 -8.65 -8.95 29.04
N GLY A 165 -9.35 -10.03 28.65
CA GLY A 165 -10.64 -10.41 29.20
C GLY A 165 -11.75 -9.36 28.93
N LYS A 166 -11.73 -8.70 27.76
CA LYS A 166 -12.60 -7.58 27.41
C LYS A 166 -13.52 -7.91 26.23
N GLU A 167 -14.81 -7.64 26.39
CA GLU A 167 -15.74 -7.54 25.27
C GLU A 167 -15.60 -6.11 24.68
N LEU A 168 -15.33 -6.01 23.38
CA LEU A 168 -15.05 -4.75 22.69
C LEU A 168 -16.30 -4.15 22.05
N VAL A 169 -17.33 -4.94 21.75
CA VAL A 169 -18.58 -4.45 21.18
C VAL A 169 -19.52 -3.99 22.29
N LYS A 170 -20.09 -2.79 22.14
CA LYS A 170 -21.08 -2.26 23.09
C LYS A 170 -22.31 -3.18 23.14
N PRO A 171 -22.79 -3.57 24.33
CA PRO A 171 -23.96 -4.45 24.46
C PRO A 171 -25.18 -3.94 23.68
N GLY A 172 -25.79 -4.83 22.88
CA GLY A 172 -26.95 -4.52 22.04
C GLY A 172 -26.65 -3.75 20.75
N LYS A 173 -25.36 -3.53 20.44
CA LYS A 173 -24.87 -2.92 19.19
C LYS A 173 -24.02 -3.94 18.41
N SER A 174 -23.61 -3.58 17.19
CA SER A 174 -22.72 -4.40 16.36
C SER A 174 -21.73 -3.54 15.57
N ILE A 175 -20.51 -4.06 15.36
CA ILE A 175 -19.58 -3.50 14.37
C ILE A 175 -20.08 -3.94 13.00
N ARG A 176 -20.27 -2.98 12.07
CA ARG A 176 -20.96 -3.22 10.80
C ARG A 176 -20.52 -2.27 9.69
N LEU A 177 -20.89 -2.62 8.47
CA LEU A 177 -21.02 -1.67 7.38
C LEU A 177 -22.35 -0.93 7.54
N ALA A 178 -22.27 0.35 7.87
CA ALA A 178 -23.42 1.21 8.15
C ALA A 178 -23.78 2.02 6.90
N LEU A 179 -24.96 1.76 6.33
CA LEU A 179 -25.43 2.40 5.12
C LEU A 179 -26.45 3.52 5.44
N PHE A 180 -26.11 4.74 5.05
CA PHE A 180 -26.99 5.89 5.09
C PHE A 180 -27.65 6.06 3.71
N THR A 181 -28.97 5.95 3.65
CA THR A 181 -29.75 5.84 2.39
C THR A 181 -30.41 7.15 1.94
N GLN A 182 -30.18 8.25 2.64
CA GLN A 182 -30.68 9.58 2.29
C GLN A 182 -29.55 10.58 2.43
N ASN A 183 -28.66 10.51 1.46
CA ASN A 183 -27.45 11.31 1.41
C ASN A 183 -27.58 12.33 0.29
N LYS A 184 -27.85 13.58 0.62
CA LYS A 184 -28.04 14.68 -0.34
C LYS A 184 -26.86 15.61 -0.36
N SER A 185 -26.68 16.30 -1.50
CA SER A 185 -25.81 17.43 -1.62
C SER A 185 -26.52 18.56 -2.36
N TYR A 186 -26.33 19.78 -1.91
CA TYR A 186 -26.96 20.95 -2.53
C TYR A 186 -26.08 21.68 -3.53
N MET A 187 -24.75 21.71 -3.30
CA MET A 187 -23.85 22.48 -4.16
C MET A 187 -22.58 21.74 -4.57
N TRP A 188 -21.96 20.98 -3.63
CA TRP A 188 -20.63 20.42 -3.84
C TRP A 188 -20.62 18.91 -3.54
N PRO A 189 -21.14 18.08 -4.43
CA PRO A 189 -21.43 16.67 -4.15
C PRO A 189 -20.25 15.85 -3.60
N ALA A 190 -19.03 16.15 -4.05
CA ALA A 190 -17.85 15.46 -3.54
C ALA A 190 -17.34 16.00 -2.19
N TRP A 191 -17.71 17.22 -1.83
CA TRP A 191 -17.22 17.91 -0.62
C TRP A 191 -18.25 17.96 0.49
N GLU A 192 -19.54 17.84 0.17
CA GLU A 192 -20.63 17.93 1.12
C GLU A 192 -20.99 16.57 1.69
N ILE A 193 -20.88 16.41 3.00
CA ILE A 193 -21.66 15.45 3.77
C ILE A 193 -22.48 16.30 4.74
N LEU A 194 -23.80 16.28 4.57
CA LEU A 194 -24.68 17.11 5.38
C LEU A 194 -24.89 16.49 6.76
N LYS A 195 -24.97 17.36 7.78
CA LYS A 195 -25.22 16.91 9.15
C LYS A 195 -26.51 16.10 9.27
N GLU A 196 -27.57 16.48 8.55
CA GLU A 196 -28.82 15.75 8.50
C GLU A 196 -28.68 14.29 8.00
N THR A 197 -27.67 14.01 7.15
CA THR A 197 -27.34 12.65 6.74
C THR A 197 -26.68 11.88 7.88
N ILE A 198 -25.72 12.50 8.55
CA ILE A 198 -24.95 11.90 9.65
C ILE A 198 -25.80 11.64 10.90
N ASP A 199 -26.80 12.48 11.16
CA ASP A 199 -27.71 12.35 12.31
C ASP A 199 -28.76 11.25 12.14
N ARG A 200 -28.93 10.70 10.92
CA ARG A 200 -29.84 9.58 10.68
C ARG A 200 -29.27 8.28 11.25
N GLU A 201 -30.16 7.39 11.68
CA GLU A 201 -29.75 6.03 12.01
C GLU A 201 -29.44 5.26 10.71
N PRO A 202 -28.22 4.76 10.53
CA PRO A 202 -27.88 3.97 9.34
C PRO A 202 -28.48 2.57 9.40
N VAL A 203 -28.71 1.97 8.25
CA VAL A 203 -29.19 0.59 8.14
C VAL A 203 -28.05 -0.39 7.97
N SER A 204 -28.23 -1.63 8.44
CA SER A 204 -27.36 -2.77 8.11
C SER A 204 -27.72 -3.32 6.73
N ILE A 205 -26.72 -3.78 6.01
CA ILE A 205 -26.89 -4.46 4.72
C ILE A 205 -27.28 -5.91 5.01
N THR A 206 -28.45 -6.34 4.56
CA THR A 206 -29.07 -7.61 4.99
C THR A 206 -29.57 -8.51 3.87
N GLU A 207 -29.40 -8.11 2.60
CA GLU A 207 -29.83 -8.92 1.46
C GLU A 207 -28.76 -9.96 1.10
N ASP A 208 -29.20 -11.19 0.77
CA ASP A 208 -28.37 -12.29 0.29
C ASP A 208 -27.13 -12.58 1.17
N VAL A 209 -27.29 -12.51 2.48
CA VAL A 209 -26.18 -12.68 3.42
C VAL A 209 -25.65 -14.11 3.38
N LYS A 210 -24.36 -14.23 3.07
CA LYS A 210 -23.64 -15.50 3.11
C LYS A 210 -22.33 -15.31 3.89
N MET A 211 -22.09 -16.21 4.84
CA MET A 211 -20.88 -16.21 5.66
C MET A 211 -20.13 -17.52 5.47
N THR A 212 -18.90 -17.45 4.97
CA THR A 212 -18.12 -18.62 4.61
C THR A 212 -16.71 -18.50 5.17
N LEU A 213 -16.27 -19.47 5.97
CA LEU A 213 -14.87 -19.60 6.33
C LEU A 213 -14.10 -20.07 5.09
N VAL A 214 -13.30 -19.19 4.51
CA VAL A 214 -12.58 -19.43 3.24
C VAL A 214 -11.13 -19.80 3.44
N GLU A 215 -10.57 -19.52 4.62
CA GLU A 215 -9.24 -19.96 5.04
C GLU A 215 -9.27 -20.35 6.50
N ASP A 216 -8.72 -21.51 6.84
CA ASP A 216 -8.52 -21.99 8.21
C ASP A 216 -7.09 -22.55 8.34
N GLY A 217 -6.10 -21.67 8.41
CA GLY A 217 -4.69 -22.01 8.46
C GLY A 217 -4.05 -21.71 9.81
N GLU A 218 -2.81 -22.18 9.96
CA GLU A 218 -2.04 -21.98 11.20
C GLU A 218 -1.63 -20.51 11.41
N LEU A 219 -1.44 -19.73 10.32
CA LEU A 219 -1.03 -18.32 10.42
C LEU A 219 -2.16 -17.35 10.13
N ARG A 220 -3.11 -17.73 9.29
CA ARG A 220 -4.25 -16.88 8.94
C ARG A 220 -5.52 -17.70 8.82
N LYS A 221 -6.59 -17.18 9.42
CA LYS A 221 -7.97 -17.58 9.18
C LYS A 221 -8.71 -16.43 8.53
N SER A 222 -9.65 -16.73 7.62
CA SER A 222 -10.41 -15.71 6.89
C SER A 222 -11.85 -16.13 6.75
N LEU A 223 -12.76 -15.30 7.26
CA LEU A 223 -14.20 -15.41 7.11
C LEU A 223 -14.67 -14.39 6.06
N CYS A 224 -15.27 -14.85 4.97
CA CYS A 224 -15.88 -14.01 3.95
C CYS A 224 -17.36 -13.80 4.28
N ILE A 225 -17.79 -12.56 4.35
CA ILE A 225 -19.17 -12.14 4.45
C ILE A 225 -19.55 -11.50 3.10
N GLU A 226 -20.49 -12.12 2.38
CA GLU A 226 -21.05 -11.59 1.15
C GLU A 226 -22.46 -11.08 1.43
N LYS A 227 -22.78 -9.86 0.98
CA LYS A 227 -24.07 -9.19 1.18
C LYS A 227 -24.42 -8.40 -0.07
N ARG A 228 -25.73 -8.11 -0.25
CA ARG A 228 -26.22 -7.22 -1.31
C ARG A 228 -27.07 -6.09 -0.73
N TYR A 229 -27.11 -5.00 -1.48
CA TYR A 229 -28.09 -3.94 -1.32
C TYR A 229 -28.37 -3.37 -2.71
N GLY A 230 -29.58 -3.62 -3.22
CA GLY A 230 -29.90 -3.32 -4.62
C GLY A 230 -28.92 -4.01 -5.58
N GLU A 231 -28.32 -3.25 -6.49
CA GLU A 231 -27.34 -3.77 -7.45
C GLU A 231 -25.92 -3.90 -6.88
N SER A 232 -25.66 -3.32 -5.72
CA SER A 232 -24.32 -3.37 -5.12
C SER A 232 -24.02 -4.69 -4.44
N LEU A 233 -22.78 -5.15 -4.59
CA LEU A 233 -22.24 -6.34 -3.96
C LEU A 233 -21.13 -5.97 -2.98
N PHE A 234 -21.21 -6.49 -1.77
CA PHE A 234 -20.25 -6.28 -0.70
C PHE A 234 -19.64 -7.62 -0.31
N LYS A 235 -18.32 -7.73 -0.42
CA LYS A 235 -17.55 -8.85 0.13
C LYS A 235 -16.56 -8.30 1.15
N GLN A 236 -16.74 -8.73 2.39
CA GLN A 236 -15.84 -8.38 3.47
C GLN A 236 -15.15 -9.63 3.99
N TYR A 237 -13.83 -9.61 4.02
CA TYR A 237 -13.00 -10.68 4.56
C TYR A 237 -12.47 -10.25 5.92
N ILE A 238 -12.99 -10.86 7.00
CA ILE A 238 -12.42 -10.70 8.33
C ILE A 238 -11.27 -11.67 8.46
N ARG A 239 -10.06 -11.15 8.70
CA ARG A 239 -8.84 -11.94 8.78
C ARG A 239 -8.24 -11.85 10.17
N LEU A 240 -8.06 -13.00 10.80
CA LEU A 240 -7.30 -13.16 12.02
C LEU A 240 -5.99 -13.88 11.74
N TYR A 241 -4.94 -13.44 12.41
CA TYR A 241 -3.60 -13.99 12.26
C TYR A 241 -3.12 -14.58 13.59
N GLU A 242 -2.08 -15.41 13.52
CA GLU A 242 -1.25 -15.80 14.67
C GLU A 242 0.10 -15.09 14.61
N GLY A 243 0.98 -15.34 15.57
CA GLY A 243 2.33 -14.79 15.60
C GLY A 243 2.39 -13.27 15.72
N SER A 244 3.25 -12.64 14.95
CA SER A 244 3.55 -11.21 15.02
C SER A 244 2.37 -10.27 14.70
N ARG A 245 1.32 -10.77 14.03
CA ARG A 245 0.11 -10.02 13.70
C ARG A 245 -1.12 -10.45 14.49
N ALA A 246 -0.97 -11.29 15.51
CA ALA A 246 -2.11 -11.88 16.20
C ALA A 246 -3.04 -10.85 16.89
N ASP A 247 -2.52 -9.68 17.25
CA ASP A 247 -3.23 -8.60 17.93
C ASP A 247 -3.89 -7.58 16.99
N ARG A 248 -3.96 -7.87 15.66
CA ARG A 248 -4.63 -7.04 14.66
C ARG A 248 -5.68 -7.84 13.90
N ILE A 249 -6.85 -7.26 13.75
CA ILE A 249 -7.95 -7.80 12.96
C ILE A 249 -8.01 -6.99 11.66
N ASP A 250 -7.83 -7.63 10.52
CA ASP A 250 -7.94 -6.96 9.21
C ASP A 250 -9.31 -7.21 8.59
N PHE A 251 -9.94 -6.14 8.09
CA PHE A 251 -11.17 -6.15 7.31
C PHE A 251 -10.83 -5.74 5.88
N TYR A 252 -10.57 -6.72 5.02
CA TYR A 252 -10.37 -6.48 3.60
C TYR A 252 -11.72 -6.48 2.90
N ASN A 253 -12.00 -5.43 2.14
CA ASN A 253 -13.29 -5.22 1.48
C ASN A 253 -13.09 -5.18 -0.03
N GLU A 254 -13.99 -5.86 -0.74
CA GLU A 254 -14.22 -5.76 -2.18
C GLU A 254 -15.68 -5.33 -2.36
N VAL A 255 -15.91 -4.16 -2.93
CA VAL A 255 -17.25 -3.60 -3.08
C VAL A 255 -17.46 -3.23 -4.54
N ASP A 256 -18.50 -3.81 -5.15
CA ASP A 256 -19.05 -3.29 -6.39
C ASP A 256 -20.18 -2.33 -6.03
N TRP A 257 -19.85 -1.02 -6.06
CA TRP A 257 -20.71 0.04 -5.59
C TRP A 257 -21.57 0.60 -6.73
N GLN A 258 -22.90 0.50 -6.61
CA GLN A 258 -23.87 0.93 -7.60
C GLN A 258 -25.02 1.74 -6.95
N LEU A 259 -24.75 2.43 -5.83
CA LEU A 259 -25.76 3.18 -5.08
C LEU A 259 -25.57 4.68 -5.24
N SER A 260 -26.63 5.37 -5.66
CA SER A 260 -26.78 6.82 -5.52
C SER A 260 -27.55 7.14 -4.22
N ASN A 261 -27.49 8.42 -3.80
CA ASN A 261 -28.15 8.88 -2.57
C ASN A 261 -27.74 8.07 -1.34
N ALA A 262 -26.47 7.67 -1.29
CA ALA A 262 -25.96 6.75 -0.28
C ALA A 262 -24.58 7.18 0.25
N LEU A 263 -24.34 6.89 1.53
CA LEU A 263 -23.06 7.03 2.21
C LEU A 263 -22.80 5.74 2.99
N LEU A 264 -21.63 5.13 2.78
CA LEU A 264 -21.18 3.93 3.45
C LEU A 264 -20.12 4.26 4.48
N LYS A 265 -20.31 3.79 5.72
CA LYS A 265 -19.29 3.89 6.78
C LYS A 265 -19.03 2.53 7.42
N ALA A 266 -17.83 2.32 7.93
CA ALA A 266 -17.57 1.29 8.94
C ALA A 266 -17.89 1.88 10.32
N GLU A 267 -18.79 1.25 11.07
CA GLU A 267 -19.26 1.69 12.38
C GLU A 267 -18.73 0.79 13.48
N PHE A 268 -18.10 1.38 14.48
CA PHE A 268 -17.48 0.71 15.61
C PHE A 268 -18.10 1.21 16.92
N PRO A 269 -19.24 0.67 17.36
CA PRO A 269 -19.81 0.95 18.67
C PRO A 269 -19.05 0.15 19.75
N LEU A 270 -18.11 0.78 20.41
CA LEU A 270 -17.18 0.14 21.32
C LEU A 270 -17.69 0.10 22.76
N ASN A 271 -17.36 -0.95 23.51
CA ASN A 271 -17.70 -1.11 24.92
C ASN A 271 -16.73 -0.34 25.83
N MET A 272 -16.51 0.91 25.49
CA MET A 272 -15.70 1.89 26.23
C MET A 272 -16.26 3.27 25.93
N ALA A 273 -16.01 4.24 26.82
CA ALA A 273 -16.56 5.58 26.67
C ALA A 273 -15.51 6.65 26.90
N ASN A 274 -15.45 7.58 25.95
CA ASN A 274 -14.72 8.83 26.08
C ASN A 274 -15.41 9.90 25.23
N THR A 275 -15.50 11.12 25.73
CA THR A 275 -16.00 12.28 24.98
C THR A 275 -15.08 12.68 23.83
N GLU A 276 -13.80 12.27 23.89
CA GLU A 276 -12.79 12.57 22.88
C GLU A 276 -12.19 11.29 22.31
N ALA A 277 -11.74 11.34 21.06
CA ALA A 277 -10.88 10.36 20.42
C ALA A 277 -9.63 11.04 19.89
N THR A 278 -8.56 10.29 19.70
CA THR A 278 -7.30 10.78 19.12
C THR A 278 -7.23 10.40 17.65
N TYR A 279 -6.87 11.36 16.81
CA TYR A 279 -6.83 11.22 15.36
C TYR A 279 -5.44 11.54 14.82
N ASP A 280 -4.98 10.73 13.87
CA ASP A 280 -3.72 10.92 13.17
C ASP A 280 -3.79 12.09 12.17
N LEU A 281 -2.77 12.92 12.17
CA LEU A 281 -2.60 14.01 11.20
C LEU A 281 -1.46 13.77 10.20
N GLY A 282 -0.88 12.55 10.21
CA GLY A 282 0.31 12.23 9.43
C GLY A 282 1.60 12.76 10.09
N LEU A 283 1.58 13.98 10.59
CA LEU A 283 2.63 14.59 11.42
C LEU A 283 1.96 15.11 12.72
N GLY A 284 2.00 14.30 13.75
CA GLY A 284 1.30 14.54 15.01
C GLY A 284 -0.09 13.93 15.06
N SER A 285 -0.79 14.23 16.13
CA SER A 285 -2.15 13.78 16.37
C SER A 285 -2.95 14.85 17.07
N VAL A 286 -4.26 14.79 16.95
CA VAL A 286 -5.19 15.74 17.57
C VAL A 286 -6.28 15.00 18.32
N ARG A 287 -6.76 15.55 19.42
CA ARG A 287 -7.98 15.11 20.09
C ARG A 287 -9.17 15.89 19.57
N ARG A 288 -10.26 15.18 19.30
CA ARG A 288 -11.53 15.78 18.89
C ARG A 288 -12.67 15.13 19.65
N GLY A 289 -13.68 15.92 19.95
CA GLY A 289 -14.88 15.50 20.66
C GLY A 289 -15.90 14.76 19.80
N ASN A 290 -17.07 14.55 20.38
CA ASN A 290 -18.23 14.04 19.66
C ASN A 290 -18.71 15.04 18.61
N ASN A 291 -19.51 14.59 17.65
CA ASN A 291 -20.11 15.42 16.61
C ASN A 291 -20.79 16.66 17.19
N THR A 292 -20.60 17.80 16.52
CA THR A 292 -21.24 19.08 16.83
C THR A 292 -21.96 19.60 15.58
N GLU A 293 -22.60 20.76 15.67
CA GLU A 293 -23.26 21.40 14.52
C GLU A 293 -22.27 21.78 13.40
N THR A 294 -20.99 21.98 13.72
CA THR A 294 -19.98 22.44 12.77
C THR A 294 -18.82 21.48 12.55
N ALA A 295 -18.68 20.44 13.38
CA ALA A 295 -17.63 19.42 13.27
C ALA A 295 -18.27 18.04 13.49
N TYR A 296 -18.76 17.44 12.43
CA TYR A 296 -19.44 16.14 12.40
C TYR A 296 -18.90 15.19 11.32
N GLU A 297 -17.94 15.63 10.54
CA GLU A 297 -17.07 14.83 9.69
C GLU A 297 -15.69 15.45 9.78
N VAL A 298 -14.70 14.69 10.21
CA VAL A 298 -13.35 15.19 10.49
C VAL A 298 -12.31 14.35 9.77
N TYR A 299 -11.20 14.98 9.40
CA TYR A 299 -10.10 14.32 8.75
C TYR A 299 -9.18 13.60 9.74
N ALA A 300 -8.73 12.40 9.36
CA ALA A 300 -7.54 11.76 9.93
C ALA A 300 -6.82 10.94 8.86
N GLN A 301 -5.50 10.72 9.02
CA GLN A 301 -4.68 9.96 8.08
C GLN A 301 -4.91 8.44 8.25
N TYR A 302 -4.02 7.77 8.94
CA TYR A 302 -3.96 6.31 8.93
C TYR A 302 -4.67 5.66 10.12
N TRP A 303 -5.03 6.43 11.16
CA TRP A 303 -5.66 5.86 12.34
C TRP A 303 -6.49 6.86 13.15
N ALA A 304 -7.45 6.30 13.88
CA ALA A 304 -8.13 6.96 14.99
C ALA A 304 -8.18 6.01 16.19
N ASP A 305 -8.13 6.56 17.41
CA ASP A 305 -8.10 5.78 18.64
C ASP A 305 -9.16 6.27 19.64
N LEU A 306 -9.91 5.32 20.19
CA LEU A 306 -10.79 5.55 21.33
C LEU A 306 -10.25 4.80 22.54
N THR A 307 -9.59 5.51 23.43
CA THR A 307 -9.18 5.03 24.76
C THR A 307 -10.22 5.45 25.77
N ASP A 308 -10.60 4.58 26.69
CA ASP A 308 -11.57 4.91 27.75
C ASP A 308 -11.10 6.09 28.63
N ARG A 309 -12.03 6.73 29.35
CA ARG A 309 -11.71 7.90 30.21
C ARG A 309 -10.73 7.58 31.33
N SER A 310 -10.68 6.32 31.75
CA SER A 310 -9.76 5.87 32.80
C SER A 310 -8.35 5.60 32.27
N GLY A 311 -8.15 5.51 30.98
CA GLY A 311 -6.89 5.16 30.35
C GLY A 311 -6.50 3.70 30.54
N ASN A 312 -7.45 2.81 30.86
CA ASN A 312 -7.15 1.40 31.15
C ASN A 312 -7.18 0.51 29.92
N TYR A 313 -7.97 0.90 28.91
CA TYR A 313 -8.10 0.13 27.68
C TYR A 313 -8.55 1.03 26.52
N GLY A 314 -8.11 0.70 25.30
CA GLY A 314 -8.47 1.42 24.09
C GLY A 314 -8.54 0.51 22.88
N VAL A 315 -9.07 1.08 21.80
CA VAL A 315 -9.12 0.47 20.47
C VAL A 315 -8.69 1.49 19.44
N SER A 316 -7.63 1.15 18.71
CA SER A 316 -7.22 1.88 17.52
C SER A 316 -7.85 1.26 16.28
N VAL A 317 -8.46 2.08 15.42
CA VAL A 317 -8.92 1.72 14.08
C VAL A 317 -7.94 2.27 13.07
N LEU A 318 -7.36 1.39 12.24
CA LEU A 318 -6.38 1.73 11.22
C LEU A 318 -7.02 1.65 9.83
N ASN A 319 -6.48 2.37 8.83
CA ASN A 319 -6.96 2.27 7.46
C ASN A 319 -5.84 2.47 6.43
N ASP A 320 -6.08 2.06 5.17
CA ASP A 320 -5.11 2.19 4.07
C ASP A 320 -5.47 3.27 3.02
N SER A 321 -6.67 3.85 3.05
CA SER A 321 -7.10 4.76 1.99
C SER A 321 -8.34 5.60 2.29
N LYS A 322 -8.79 5.66 3.55
CA LYS A 322 -10.02 6.34 3.96
C LYS A 322 -9.73 7.39 5.03
N TYR A 323 -10.20 8.61 4.85
CA TYR A 323 -9.74 9.77 5.63
C TYR A 323 -10.85 10.53 6.36
N GLY A 324 -12.12 10.21 6.09
CA GLY A 324 -13.26 10.84 6.74
C GLY A 324 -13.70 10.08 7.98
N TRP A 325 -13.91 10.79 9.09
CA TRP A 325 -14.27 10.19 10.36
C TRP A 325 -15.35 10.99 11.05
N ASP A 326 -16.19 10.31 11.83
CA ASP A 326 -17.07 10.95 12.77
C ASP A 326 -17.25 10.15 14.06
N LYS A 327 -17.71 10.85 15.09
CA LYS A 327 -17.89 10.31 16.44
C LYS A 327 -19.24 10.77 16.97
N PRO A 328 -20.33 10.00 16.73
CA PRO A 328 -21.68 10.46 17.08
C PRO A 328 -21.96 10.48 18.59
N ASP A 329 -21.27 9.65 19.36
CA ASP A 329 -21.42 9.53 20.81
C ASP A 329 -20.10 9.14 21.50
N ASP A 330 -20.11 8.99 22.83
CA ASP A 330 -18.93 8.64 23.63
C ASP A 330 -18.32 7.28 23.30
N ASN A 331 -19.05 6.40 22.64
CA ASN A 331 -18.68 5.01 22.43
C ASN A 331 -18.35 4.66 20.98
N THR A 332 -18.78 5.48 20.02
CA THR A 332 -18.79 5.08 18.61
C THR A 332 -17.77 5.87 17.79
N LEU A 333 -16.94 5.17 17.02
CA LEU A 333 -16.17 5.72 15.91
C LEU A 333 -16.78 5.23 14.59
N ARG A 334 -16.81 6.10 13.57
CA ARG A 334 -17.21 5.74 12.21
C ARG A 334 -16.16 6.23 11.21
N LEU A 335 -15.80 5.34 10.27
CA LEU A 335 -14.89 5.62 9.16
C LEU A 335 -15.68 5.69 7.86
N THR A 336 -15.63 6.79 7.15
CA THR A 336 -16.28 6.98 5.84
C THR A 336 -15.56 6.16 4.77
N LEU A 337 -16.31 5.37 4.02
CA LEU A 337 -15.78 4.44 3.03
C LEU A 337 -16.10 4.87 1.59
N LEU A 338 -17.39 5.08 1.26
CA LEU A 338 -17.87 5.44 -0.08
C LEU A 338 -18.99 6.48 0.03
N HIS A 339 -19.04 7.41 -0.91
CA HIS A 339 -19.96 8.55 -0.87
C HIS A 339 -20.48 8.90 -2.27
N THR A 340 -21.78 8.64 -2.50
CA THR A 340 -22.49 9.06 -3.72
C THR A 340 -23.78 9.76 -3.33
N PRO A 341 -23.82 11.10 -3.21
CA PRO A 341 -25.02 11.82 -2.81
C PRO A 341 -26.04 11.89 -3.94
N GLU A 342 -27.29 12.13 -3.57
CA GLU A 342 -28.28 12.67 -4.48
C GLU A 342 -27.93 14.12 -4.81
N THR A 343 -27.73 14.43 -6.07
CA THR A 343 -27.30 15.77 -6.53
C THR A 343 -28.48 16.55 -7.09
N ASP A 344 -28.40 17.90 -7.03
CA ASP A 344 -29.27 18.75 -7.80
C ASP A 344 -29.06 18.53 -9.32
N LYS A 345 -30.06 18.89 -10.12
CA LYS A 345 -30.04 18.74 -11.58
C LYS A 345 -28.81 19.42 -12.25
N ASP A 346 -28.31 20.49 -11.67
CA ASP A 346 -27.15 21.23 -12.19
C ASP A 346 -25.83 20.45 -12.00
N TYR A 347 -25.83 19.47 -11.09
CA TYR A 347 -24.71 18.58 -10.80
C TYR A 347 -25.02 17.10 -11.13
N ALA A 348 -26.02 16.83 -11.94
CA ALA A 348 -26.46 15.47 -12.26
C ALA A 348 -25.34 14.58 -12.84
N TYR A 349 -24.32 15.16 -13.46
CA TYR A 349 -23.14 14.45 -13.94
C TYR A 349 -22.26 13.89 -12.81
N GLN A 350 -22.47 14.30 -11.56
CA GLN A 350 -21.77 13.79 -10.38
C GLN A 350 -22.60 12.78 -9.55
N ASN A 351 -23.82 12.45 -9.95
CA ASN A 351 -24.70 11.55 -9.19
C ASN A 351 -24.28 10.07 -9.21
N ARG A 352 -23.19 9.75 -9.91
CA ARG A 352 -22.59 8.42 -10.01
C ARG A 352 -21.13 8.41 -9.57
N GLN A 353 -20.67 9.41 -8.83
CA GLN A 353 -19.34 9.36 -8.26
C GLN A 353 -19.20 8.13 -7.36
N ASP A 354 -18.00 7.60 -7.23
CA ASP A 354 -17.69 6.33 -6.55
C ASP A 354 -18.33 5.06 -7.14
N PHE A 355 -19.11 5.13 -8.23
CA PHE A 355 -19.62 3.91 -8.87
C PHE A 355 -18.47 3.06 -9.41
N GLY A 356 -18.54 1.75 -9.16
CA GLY A 356 -17.57 0.78 -9.65
C GLY A 356 -16.99 -0.10 -8.55
N HIS A 357 -15.86 -0.73 -8.88
CA HIS A 357 -15.20 -1.69 -8.02
C HIS A 357 -14.16 -1.03 -7.11
N HIS A 358 -14.28 -1.27 -5.81
CA HIS A 358 -13.39 -0.73 -4.78
C HIS A 358 -12.78 -1.84 -3.93
N CYS A 359 -11.47 -1.70 -3.65
CA CYS A 359 -10.77 -2.55 -2.69
C CYS A 359 -10.11 -1.66 -1.64
N PHE A 360 -10.35 -1.93 -0.37
CA PHE A 360 -9.73 -1.21 0.75
C PHE A 360 -9.69 -2.06 2.01
N THR A 361 -8.75 -1.73 2.90
CA THR A 361 -8.58 -2.40 4.19
C THR A 361 -8.70 -1.40 5.33
N TYR A 362 -9.41 -1.77 6.36
CA TYR A 362 -9.26 -1.16 7.67
C TYR A 362 -9.00 -2.26 8.70
N SER A 363 -8.41 -1.89 9.82
CA SER A 363 -8.02 -2.85 10.84
C SER A 363 -8.37 -2.36 12.24
N LEU A 364 -8.50 -3.28 13.17
CA LEU A 364 -8.80 -3.00 14.57
C LEU A 364 -7.72 -3.59 15.46
N VAL A 365 -7.24 -2.81 16.42
CA VAL A 365 -6.23 -3.20 17.41
C VAL A 365 -6.71 -2.79 18.80
N GLY A 366 -6.97 -3.79 19.66
CA GLY A 366 -7.22 -3.54 21.08
C GLY A 366 -5.91 -3.39 21.85
N HIS A 367 -5.88 -2.49 22.83
CA HIS A 367 -4.70 -2.30 23.67
C HIS A 367 -5.06 -2.02 25.12
N ALA A 368 -4.31 -2.61 26.05
CA ALA A 368 -4.40 -2.29 27.47
C ALA A 368 -3.63 -0.99 27.76
N GLY A 369 -4.12 -0.22 28.71
CA GLY A 369 -3.55 1.07 29.07
C GLY A 369 -3.93 2.19 28.10
N GLY A 370 -3.28 3.33 28.25
CA GLY A 370 -3.43 4.48 27.35
C GLY A 370 -2.85 4.22 25.96
N LEU A 371 -3.18 5.10 25.03
CA LEU A 371 -2.66 5.04 23.67
C LEU A 371 -1.12 5.11 23.63
N ASP A 372 -0.46 4.03 23.20
CA ASP A 372 0.94 4.05 22.79
C ASP A 372 1.01 4.43 21.30
N LYS A 373 1.27 5.71 21.04
CA LYS A 373 1.32 6.25 19.69
C LYS A 373 2.34 5.55 18.80
N ALA A 374 3.49 5.14 19.35
CA ALA A 374 4.52 4.48 18.58
C ALA A 374 4.04 3.12 18.08
N VAL A 375 3.38 2.31 18.91
CA VAL A 375 2.80 1.02 18.50
C VAL A 375 1.71 1.22 17.45
N THR A 376 0.79 2.16 17.67
CA THR A 376 -0.31 2.41 16.74
C THR A 376 0.20 2.92 15.40
N ILE A 377 1.17 3.85 15.39
CA ILE A 377 1.79 4.36 14.16
C ILE A 377 2.56 3.25 13.43
N GLU A 378 3.36 2.44 14.12
CA GLU A 378 4.07 1.30 13.51
C GLU A 378 3.08 0.35 12.80
N LYS A 379 1.97 -0.02 13.45
CA LYS A 379 0.95 -0.90 12.87
C LYS A 379 0.23 -0.26 11.68
N ALA A 380 -0.07 1.03 11.74
CA ALA A 380 -0.68 1.79 10.66
C ALA A 380 0.27 1.93 9.45
N GLU A 381 1.55 2.21 9.69
CA GLU A 381 2.57 2.25 8.63
C GLU A 381 2.76 0.87 7.97
N ILE A 382 2.78 -0.22 8.76
CA ILE A 382 2.88 -1.60 8.23
C ILE A 382 1.64 -1.96 7.39
N LEU A 383 0.44 -1.53 7.78
CA LEU A 383 -0.78 -1.74 6.99
C LEU A 383 -0.67 -1.05 5.62
N ASN A 384 -0.09 0.15 5.58
CA ASN A 384 0.04 0.98 4.38
C ASN A 384 1.28 0.64 3.54
N GLN A 385 2.37 0.20 4.17
CA GLN A 385 3.66 -0.13 3.53
C GLN A 385 4.06 -1.58 3.84
N LYS A 386 3.31 -2.52 3.26
CA LYS A 386 3.55 -3.96 3.44
C LYS A 386 4.92 -4.37 2.92
N LEU A 387 5.52 -5.41 3.53
CA LEU A 387 6.71 -6.06 3.01
C LEU A 387 6.52 -6.47 1.55
N LYS A 388 7.50 -6.17 0.69
CA LYS A 388 7.47 -6.51 -0.73
C LYS A 388 8.33 -7.74 -0.99
N ALA A 389 7.73 -8.76 -1.61
CA ALA A 389 8.39 -10.03 -1.90
C ALA A 389 8.84 -10.11 -3.37
N PHE A 390 10.07 -10.55 -3.59
CA PHE A 390 10.62 -10.78 -4.92
C PHE A 390 11.35 -12.12 -4.97
N ARG A 391 11.12 -12.87 -6.03
CA ARG A 391 11.91 -14.06 -6.33
C ARG A 391 13.18 -13.65 -7.08
N THR A 392 14.31 -14.26 -6.75
CA THR A 392 15.56 -14.14 -7.49
C THR A 392 16.20 -15.50 -7.75
N ASP A 393 17.21 -15.56 -8.62
CA ASP A 393 18.03 -16.75 -8.81
C ASP A 393 19.06 -16.91 -7.68
N LYS A 394 19.63 -18.12 -7.55
CA LYS A 394 20.72 -18.39 -6.59
C LYS A 394 22.04 -17.88 -7.14
N HIS A 395 22.68 -16.96 -6.47
CA HIS A 395 24.00 -16.44 -6.83
C HIS A 395 24.77 -15.94 -5.60
N ARG A 396 26.06 -15.77 -5.77
CA ARG A 396 26.93 -15.11 -4.80
C ARG A 396 26.85 -13.59 -5.04
N GLY A 397 26.92 -12.81 -3.98
CA GLY A 397 27.03 -11.36 -4.02
C GLY A 397 27.89 -10.81 -2.89
N THR A 398 28.22 -9.52 -2.96
CA THR A 398 29.02 -8.78 -1.98
C THR A 398 28.19 -8.25 -0.82
N LEU A 399 26.91 -7.99 -1.07
CA LEU A 399 25.94 -7.70 -0.02
C LEU A 399 25.50 -9.01 0.65
N GLY A 400 25.31 -9.00 1.95
CA GLY A 400 24.86 -10.16 2.71
C GLY A 400 23.45 -10.63 2.34
N LYS A 401 22.93 -11.57 3.11
CA LYS A 401 21.55 -12.05 3.03
C LYS A 401 20.55 -11.16 3.77
N GLU A 402 21.05 -10.20 4.49
CA GLU A 402 20.32 -9.20 5.25
C GLU A 402 21.06 -7.87 5.16
N PHE A 403 20.33 -6.77 5.08
CA PHE A 403 20.91 -5.44 4.98
C PHE A 403 19.93 -4.39 5.49
N SER A 404 20.45 -3.37 6.17
CA SER A 404 19.73 -2.15 6.54
C SER A 404 20.54 -0.95 6.07
N PHE A 405 19.93 -0.03 5.32
CA PHE A 405 20.61 1.18 4.87
C PHE A 405 20.74 2.21 5.99
N VAL A 406 19.64 2.45 6.73
CA VAL A 406 19.63 3.34 7.89
C VAL A 406 18.56 2.90 8.88
N SER A 407 18.86 2.99 10.15
CA SER A 407 17.92 2.67 11.25
C SER A 407 18.04 3.68 12.38
N SER A 408 16.96 3.86 13.16
CA SER A 408 16.96 4.64 14.39
C SER A 408 17.06 3.71 15.61
N ASN A 409 17.84 4.11 16.61
CA ASN A 409 17.87 3.41 17.91
C ASN A 409 16.73 3.84 18.85
N ASN A 410 15.93 4.83 18.46
CA ASN A 410 14.83 5.35 19.26
C ASN A 410 13.50 5.22 18.49
N ARG A 411 12.56 4.45 19.06
CA ARG A 411 11.27 4.17 18.41
C ARG A 411 10.37 5.41 18.24
N ASN A 412 10.59 6.47 19.04
CA ASN A 412 9.85 7.72 18.89
C ASN A 412 10.43 8.64 17.82
N VAL A 413 11.60 8.31 17.25
CA VAL A 413 12.23 9.05 16.15
C VAL A 413 12.21 8.15 14.92
N ILE A 414 11.18 8.31 14.10
CA ILE A 414 11.01 7.51 12.89
C ILE A 414 11.60 8.20 11.66
N ILE A 415 12.16 7.38 10.77
CA ILE A 415 12.65 7.84 9.47
C ILE A 415 11.45 7.85 8.51
N LYS A 416 11.00 9.07 8.15
CA LYS A 416 9.84 9.27 7.25
C LYS A 416 10.21 9.33 5.77
N ALA A 417 11.43 9.75 5.46
CA ALA A 417 11.91 9.79 4.08
C ALA A 417 13.40 9.52 4.00
N LEU A 418 13.77 8.78 2.98
CA LEU A 418 15.15 8.56 2.55
C LEU A 418 15.18 8.72 1.03
N LYS A 419 16.00 9.65 0.54
CA LYS A 419 16.13 9.93 -0.89
C LYS A 419 17.53 10.46 -1.23
N LYS A 420 17.86 10.48 -2.52
CA LYS A 420 19.00 11.26 -3.02
C LYS A 420 18.64 12.74 -2.96
N ALA A 421 19.61 13.59 -2.63
CA ALA A 421 19.44 15.04 -2.67
C ALA A 421 19.21 15.53 -4.12
N GLU A 422 18.41 16.60 -4.28
CA GLU A 422 18.06 17.14 -5.61
C GLU A 422 19.30 17.63 -6.38
N ASN A 423 20.21 18.31 -5.70
CA ASN A 423 21.31 19.04 -6.33
C ASN A 423 22.71 18.55 -5.91
N SER A 424 22.79 17.36 -5.29
CA SER A 424 24.09 16.81 -4.84
C SER A 424 24.04 15.28 -4.70
N ASP A 425 25.21 14.66 -4.44
CA ASP A 425 25.32 13.21 -4.25
C ASP A 425 25.11 12.76 -2.79
N GLU A 426 24.54 13.61 -1.97
CA GLU A 426 24.20 13.31 -0.59
C GLU A 426 22.86 12.56 -0.50
N TYR A 427 22.69 11.83 0.58
CA TYR A 427 21.38 11.29 0.96
C TYR A 427 20.65 12.30 1.84
N VAL A 428 19.37 12.48 1.59
CA VAL A 428 18.45 13.24 2.45
C VAL A 428 17.69 12.26 3.33
N VAL A 429 17.78 12.46 4.64
CA VAL A 429 17.02 11.67 5.63
C VAL A 429 16.14 12.64 6.43
N ARG A 430 14.83 12.38 6.43
CA ARG A 430 13.87 13.14 7.25
C ARG A 430 13.38 12.27 8.39
N VAL A 431 13.50 12.79 9.58
CA VAL A 431 13.02 12.16 10.80
C VAL A 431 11.94 13.01 11.48
N TYR A 432 11.11 12.33 12.23
CA TYR A 432 9.97 12.91 12.89
C TYR A 432 9.79 12.27 14.26
N GLU A 433 9.55 13.11 15.30
CA GLU A 433 9.29 12.66 16.66
C GLU A 433 7.78 12.46 16.86
N ILE A 434 7.37 11.23 17.26
CA ILE A 434 5.97 10.79 17.30
C ILE A 434 5.36 10.71 18.70
N GLY A 435 6.19 10.64 19.76
CA GLY A 435 5.75 10.43 21.14
C GLY A 435 5.21 11.69 21.81
N GLY A 436 5.62 12.87 21.33
CA GLY A 436 5.33 14.15 21.99
C GLY A 436 6.31 14.49 23.10
N GLU A 437 7.50 13.88 23.07
CA GLU A 437 8.55 14.10 24.06
C GLU A 437 9.83 14.63 23.41
N LYS A 438 10.62 15.38 24.17
CA LYS A 438 11.95 15.81 23.71
C LYS A 438 12.90 14.63 23.72
N VAL A 439 13.47 14.31 22.57
CA VAL A 439 14.55 13.32 22.42
C VAL A 439 15.88 14.04 22.24
N GLN A 440 16.93 13.66 22.97
CA GLN A 440 18.22 14.34 22.96
C GLN A 440 19.35 13.51 22.35
N ASP A 441 19.23 12.20 22.36
CA ASP A 441 20.32 11.25 22.12
C ASP A 441 19.93 10.08 21.18
N ALA A 442 19.00 10.34 20.26
CA ALA A 442 18.74 9.38 19.20
C ALA A 442 19.93 9.31 18.24
N VAL A 443 20.18 8.11 17.71
CA VAL A 443 21.24 7.86 16.72
C VAL A 443 20.63 7.18 15.51
N LEU A 444 20.88 7.77 14.34
CA LEU A 444 20.62 7.12 13.06
C LEU A 444 21.88 6.39 12.62
N SER A 445 21.82 5.06 12.54
CA SER A 445 22.94 4.21 12.12
C SER A 445 22.85 3.90 10.63
N PHE A 446 23.84 4.32 9.85
CA PHE A 446 23.91 4.08 8.40
C PHE A 446 24.71 2.80 8.09
N ALA A 447 24.49 2.24 6.90
CA ALA A 447 25.24 1.07 6.41
C ALA A 447 26.72 1.36 6.14
N GLY A 448 27.09 2.63 5.90
CA GLY A 448 28.46 3.06 5.66
C GLY A 448 28.89 4.17 6.61
N GLU A 449 30.21 4.39 6.72
CA GLU A 449 30.77 5.52 7.48
C GLU A 449 30.36 6.86 6.88
N ILE A 450 30.02 7.81 7.72
CA ILE A 450 29.64 9.16 7.34
C ILE A 450 30.92 9.97 7.03
N ALA A 451 30.96 10.62 5.87
CA ALA A 451 32.02 11.54 5.48
C ALA A 451 31.69 12.99 5.88
N SER A 452 30.41 13.37 5.77
CA SER A 452 29.91 14.69 6.21
C SER A 452 28.40 14.62 6.48
N ALA A 453 27.92 15.45 7.40
CA ALA A 453 26.50 15.58 7.69
C ALA A 453 26.12 17.03 8.02
N TYR A 454 24.97 17.46 7.55
CA TYR A 454 24.40 18.78 7.77
C TYR A 454 22.93 18.69 8.12
N GLU A 455 22.46 19.52 9.03
CA GLU A 455 21.04 19.77 9.19
C GLU A 455 20.56 20.67 8.04
N ALA A 456 19.41 20.38 7.47
CA ALA A 456 18.84 21.08 6.33
C ALA A 456 17.38 21.48 6.60
N ASP A 457 16.88 22.46 5.86
CA ASP A 457 15.46 22.80 5.82
C ASP A 457 14.65 21.86 4.90
N GLY A 458 13.36 22.11 4.77
CA GLY A 458 12.47 21.32 3.93
C GLY A 458 12.80 21.38 2.43
N THR A 459 13.55 22.39 1.98
CA THR A 459 14.02 22.58 0.60
C THR A 459 15.44 22.05 0.38
N GLU A 460 16.00 21.32 1.35
CA GLU A 460 17.33 20.69 1.33
C GLU A 460 18.50 21.70 1.39
N LYS A 461 18.25 22.95 1.76
CA LYS A 461 19.32 23.92 2.04
C LYS A 461 19.91 23.64 3.41
N SER A 462 21.23 23.54 3.49
CA SER A 462 21.94 23.35 4.77
C SER A 462 21.77 24.56 5.66
N ILE A 463 21.36 24.32 6.92
CA ILE A 463 21.12 25.34 7.95
C ILE A 463 22.11 25.23 9.12
N GLY A 464 22.88 24.16 9.22
CA GLY A 464 23.89 23.95 10.24
C GLY A 464 24.65 22.65 10.06
N SER A 465 25.72 22.46 10.83
CA SER A 465 26.43 21.17 10.93
C SER A 465 25.61 20.19 11.75
N ALA A 466 25.70 18.90 11.43
CA ALA A 466 25.16 17.82 12.22
C ALA A 466 26.27 17.00 12.86
N GLU A 467 26.09 16.55 14.10
CA GLU A 467 27.06 15.74 14.83
C GLU A 467 26.98 14.28 14.40
N PHE A 468 28.13 13.67 14.11
CA PHE A 468 28.22 12.26 13.76
C PHE A 468 29.54 11.63 14.23
N SER A 469 29.51 10.30 14.43
CA SER A 469 30.69 9.50 14.74
C SER A 469 30.59 8.15 14.04
N GLY A 470 31.62 7.83 13.22
CA GLY A 470 31.61 6.60 12.42
C GLY A 470 30.43 6.56 11.45
N ASN A 471 29.53 5.64 11.63
CA ASN A 471 28.29 5.50 10.85
C ASN A 471 27.04 6.05 11.55
N GLY A 472 27.19 6.63 12.75
CA GLY A 472 26.09 7.13 13.57
C GLY A 472 25.91 8.65 13.46
N LEU A 473 24.73 9.11 13.10
CA LEU A 473 24.32 10.53 13.11
C LEU A 473 23.52 10.81 14.39
N SER A 474 23.96 11.76 15.20
CA SER A 474 23.28 12.17 16.42
C SER A 474 22.07 13.05 16.12
N VAL A 475 20.93 12.77 16.74
CA VAL A 475 19.68 13.50 16.53
C VAL A 475 19.10 13.94 17.86
N SER A 476 19.01 15.26 18.05
CA SER A 476 18.20 15.89 19.08
C SER A 476 16.98 16.52 18.43
N ILE A 477 15.78 16.21 18.92
CA ILE A 477 14.53 16.64 18.28
C ILE A 477 13.49 17.02 19.34
N LYS A 478 12.71 18.07 19.04
CA LYS A 478 11.63 18.56 19.92
C LYS A 478 10.36 17.68 19.73
N PRO A 479 9.43 17.74 20.70
CA PRO A 479 8.13 17.09 20.57
C PRO A 479 7.45 17.42 19.23
N TYR A 480 6.98 16.38 18.52
CA TYR A 480 6.25 16.47 17.24
C TYR A 480 6.96 17.28 16.16
N SER A 481 8.29 17.38 16.22
CA SER A 481 9.06 18.12 15.24
C SER A 481 9.60 17.21 14.15
N ILE A 482 9.93 17.84 13.02
CA ILE A 482 10.61 17.21 11.88
C ILE A 482 12.02 17.76 11.84
N LYS A 483 12.99 16.90 11.49
CA LYS A 483 14.32 17.31 11.10
C LYS A 483 14.73 16.67 9.79
N THR A 484 15.45 17.43 8.99
CA THR A 484 16.03 16.95 7.72
C THR A 484 17.54 17.00 7.83
N PHE A 485 18.20 15.93 7.38
CA PHE A 485 19.65 15.85 7.32
C PHE A 485 20.11 15.50 5.92
N LYS A 486 21.19 16.13 5.48
CA LYS A 486 21.97 15.74 4.29
C LYS A 486 23.21 14.99 4.75
N VAL A 487 23.37 13.78 4.28
CA VAL A 487 24.45 12.88 4.73
C VAL A 487 25.22 12.37 3.51
N ARG A 488 26.53 12.56 3.52
CA ARG A 488 27.45 11.94 2.55
C ARG A 488 28.13 10.76 3.23
N LEU A 489 28.01 9.59 2.63
CA LEU A 489 28.74 8.41 3.06
C LEU A 489 30.09 8.32 2.37
N LYS A 490 31.09 7.72 3.03
CA LYS A 490 32.36 7.37 2.38
C LYS A 490 32.09 6.36 1.27
N SER A 491 32.83 6.48 0.16
CA SER A 491 32.70 5.54 -0.96
C SER A 491 33.04 4.12 -0.50
N SER A 492 32.20 3.17 -0.88
CA SER A 492 32.45 1.73 -0.67
C SER A 492 33.51 1.16 -1.63
N GLY A 493 33.92 1.94 -2.64
CA GLY A 493 34.80 1.47 -3.71
C GLY A 493 34.12 0.49 -4.69
N GLU A 494 32.81 0.26 -4.57
CA GLU A 494 32.06 -0.55 -5.50
C GLU A 494 31.47 0.31 -6.62
N ASP A 495 31.61 -0.15 -7.87
CA ASP A 495 30.99 0.51 -9.02
C ASP A 495 29.47 0.38 -8.99
N ALA A 496 28.81 1.46 -9.37
CA ALA A 496 27.35 1.44 -9.58
C ALA A 496 27.00 0.42 -10.69
N TYR A 497 25.94 -0.34 -10.44
CA TYR A 497 25.41 -1.26 -11.45
C TYR A 497 24.98 -0.48 -12.70
N GLN A 498 25.57 -0.83 -13.85
CA GLN A 498 25.19 -0.28 -15.15
C GLN A 498 24.13 -1.19 -15.80
N LEU A 499 22.97 -0.62 -16.11
CA LEU A 499 21.94 -1.32 -16.89
C LEU A 499 22.50 -1.67 -18.27
N GLN A 500 22.37 -2.94 -18.66
CA GLN A 500 22.74 -3.40 -19.98
C GLN A 500 21.48 -3.60 -20.82
N TYR A 501 21.45 -2.98 -21.97
CA TYR A 501 20.38 -3.11 -22.94
C TYR A 501 20.84 -4.01 -24.08
N ALA A 502 19.93 -4.85 -24.57
CA ALA A 502 20.10 -5.60 -25.80
C ALA A 502 19.04 -5.13 -26.80
N SER A 503 19.49 -4.73 -27.97
CA SER A 503 18.58 -4.40 -29.07
C SER A 503 17.84 -5.66 -29.51
N LEU A 504 16.52 -5.54 -29.70
CA LEU A 504 15.66 -6.58 -30.25
C LEU A 504 15.18 -6.11 -31.63
N PRO A 505 15.74 -6.66 -32.72
CA PRO A 505 15.30 -6.29 -34.04
C PRO A 505 13.86 -6.73 -34.29
N LEU A 506 13.05 -5.86 -34.85
CA LEU A 506 11.69 -6.12 -35.25
C LEU A 506 11.60 -6.31 -36.77
N SER A 507 10.72 -7.20 -37.20
CA SER A 507 10.39 -7.36 -38.63
C SER A 507 9.36 -6.31 -39.01
N TYR A 508 9.84 -5.13 -39.43
CA TYR A 508 8.96 -4.05 -39.83
C TYR A 508 8.14 -4.43 -41.08
N ASN A 509 6.84 -4.12 -41.02
CA ASN A 509 5.87 -4.40 -42.09
C ASN A 509 5.01 -3.18 -42.46
N CYS A 510 5.22 -2.04 -41.80
CA CYS A 510 4.48 -0.82 -42.03
C CYS A 510 5.43 0.36 -42.22
N LYS A 511 5.20 1.19 -43.23
CA LYS A 511 5.85 2.48 -43.41
C LYS A 511 5.06 3.51 -42.61
N CYS A 512 5.53 3.84 -41.39
CA CYS A 512 4.82 4.71 -40.46
C CYS A 512 5.17 6.20 -40.63
N SER A 513 6.22 6.53 -41.38
CA SER A 513 6.66 7.91 -41.59
C SER A 513 6.84 8.26 -43.06
N SER A 514 6.58 9.50 -43.42
CA SER A 514 6.78 10.05 -44.76
C SER A 514 7.36 11.44 -44.69
N PHE A 515 8.13 11.79 -45.72
CA PHE A 515 8.59 13.16 -45.93
C PHE A 515 7.46 14.06 -46.41
N ASN A 516 7.58 15.36 -46.14
CA ASN A 516 6.54 16.33 -46.52
C ASN A 516 6.23 16.36 -48.01
N GLU A 517 7.21 16.07 -48.87
CA GLU A 517 7.06 15.97 -50.33
C GLU A 517 6.31 14.70 -50.77
N PHE A 518 6.25 13.66 -49.93
CA PHE A 518 5.69 12.34 -50.23
C PHE A 518 4.67 11.88 -49.18
N ARG A 519 3.80 12.78 -48.74
CA ARG A 519 2.84 12.56 -47.65
C ARG A 519 1.92 11.34 -47.82
N GLY A 520 1.64 10.93 -49.03
CA GLY A 520 0.77 9.77 -49.30
C GLY A 520 1.47 8.42 -49.31
N GLU A 521 2.79 8.36 -49.06
CA GLU A 521 3.56 7.10 -49.12
C GLU A 521 3.57 6.29 -47.82
N ALA A 522 3.11 6.88 -46.71
CA ALA A 522 3.06 6.22 -45.43
C ALA A 522 1.67 6.30 -44.83
N ASP A 523 1.27 5.20 -44.20
CA ASP A 523 0.02 5.13 -43.45
C ASP A 523 0.31 4.41 -42.13
N PHE A 524 0.40 5.20 -41.05
CA PHE A 524 0.50 4.65 -39.71
C PHE A 524 -0.82 4.00 -39.31
N GLU A 525 -1.92 4.75 -39.46
CA GLU A 525 -3.30 4.30 -39.32
C GLU A 525 -4.24 5.41 -39.78
N SER A 526 -5.32 5.07 -40.49
CA SER A 526 -6.37 6.01 -40.89
C SER A 526 -5.87 7.24 -41.68
N GLY A 527 -4.82 7.12 -42.49
CA GLY A 527 -4.22 8.20 -43.28
C GLY A 527 -3.26 9.11 -42.52
N TYR A 528 -2.90 8.77 -41.28
CA TYR A 528 -1.90 9.51 -40.50
C TYR A 528 -0.51 8.93 -40.68
N SER A 529 0.52 9.76 -40.68
CA SER A 529 1.91 9.34 -40.69
C SER A 529 2.76 10.29 -39.84
N PHE A 530 3.88 9.79 -39.31
CA PHE A 530 4.86 10.63 -38.64
C PHE A 530 5.65 11.43 -39.66
N ALA A 531 5.96 12.69 -39.35
CA ALA A 531 6.84 13.50 -40.17
C ALA A 531 8.28 12.97 -40.12
N ALA A 532 8.75 12.42 -41.23
CA ALA A 532 10.07 11.80 -41.31
C ALA A 532 11.22 12.77 -40.99
N GLU A 533 11.06 14.05 -41.31
CA GLU A 533 12.03 15.12 -40.99
C GLU A 533 12.24 15.30 -39.50
N LEU A 534 11.19 15.06 -38.69
CA LEU A 534 11.24 15.24 -37.25
C LEU A 534 11.69 14.00 -36.49
N LEU A 535 11.74 12.84 -37.13
CA LEU A 535 12.18 11.62 -36.47
C LEU A 535 13.72 11.59 -36.35
N PRO A 536 14.27 11.37 -35.15
CA PRO A 536 15.70 11.14 -34.99
C PRO A 536 16.09 9.75 -35.52
N GLU A 537 17.36 9.47 -35.74
CA GLU A 537 17.87 8.12 -36.03
C GLU A 537 17.84 7.21 -34.81
N SER A 538 18.01 7.77 -33.65
CA SER A 538 17.93 7.09 -32.35
C SER A 538 17.23 7.96 -31.33
N LEU A 539 16.54 7.34 -30.40
CA LEU A 539 15.78 8.00 -29.36
C LEU A 539 16.15 7.41 -28.01
N THR A 540 16.43 8.28 -27.04
CA THR A 540 16.62 7.83 -25.64
C THR A 540 15.45 8.35 -24.80
N VAL A 541 14.69 7.43 -24.22
CA VAL A 541 13.55 7.75 -23.36
C VAL A 541 13.80 7.17 -21.97
N ASN A 542 13.85 8.01 -20.96
CA ASN A 542 14.15 7.61 -19.57
C ASN A 542 15.44 6.78 -19.42
N GLY A 543 16.47 7.13 -20.19
CA GLY A 543 17.76 6.40 -20.20
C GLY A 543 17.77 5.09 -21.00
N ILE A 544 16.65 4.74 -21.66
CA ILE A 544 16.52 3.53 -22.49
C ILE A 544 16.75 3.92 -23.95
N PRO A 545 17.78 3.35 -24.62
CA PRO A 545 18.06 3.66 -26.02
C PRO A 545 17.14 2.86 -26.95
N PHE A 546 16.53 3.55 -27.91
CA PHE A 546 15.79 2.97 -29.03
C PHE A 546 16.45 3.36 -30.34
N GLN A 547 16.63 2.40 -31.21
CA GLN A 547 17.04 2.64 -32.59
C GLN A 547 15.79 2.56 -33.48
N LEU A 548 15.52 3.64 -34.20
CA LEU A 548 14.38 3.70 -35.11
C LEU A 548 14.76 3.09 -36.46
N GLY A 549 13.75 2.61 -37.20
CA GLY A 549 13.93 2.14 -38.56
C GLY A 549 14.20 3.28 -39.56
N GLU A 550 14.61 2.92 -40.77
CA GLU A 550 14.86 3.88 -41.85
C GLU A 550 13.58 4.68 -42.21
N LYS A 551 13.77 5.97 -42.41
CA LYS A 551 12.64 6.91 -42.62
C LYS A 551 11.86 6.65 -43.91
N ASP A 552 12.52 6.08 -44.93
CA ASP A 552 11.95 5.80 -46.27
C ASP A 552 11.48 4.37 -46.47
N ALA A 553 11.65 3.51 -45.46
CA ALA A 553 11.32 2.10 -45.54
C ALA A 553 10.22 1.74 -44.52
N ALA A 554 9.83 0.48 -44.49
CA ALA A 554 9.03 -0.04 -43.40
C ALA A 554 9.80 0.16 -42.08
N ASN A 555 9.23 0.93 -41.16
CA ASN A 555 9.85 1.33 -39.91
C ASN A 555 8.94 1.14 -38.67
N GLY A 556 7.81 0.48 -38.88
CA GLY A 556 6.89 0.05 -37.84
C GLY A 556 6.45 -1.39 -38.04
N MET A 557 5.94 -1.98 -36.97
CA MET A 557 5.32 -3.30 -36.96
C MET A 557 3.90 -3.18 -36.43
N THR A 558 2.92 -3.52 -37.27
CA THR A 558 1.52 -3.58 -36.84
C THR A 558 1.27 -4.80 -35.96
N CYS A 559 0.47 -4.64 -34.92
CA CYS A 559 0.19 -5.69 -33.94
C CYS A 559 -0.96 -6.62 -34.43
N ASN A 560 -0.63 -7.72 -35.10
CA ASN A 560 -1.59 -8.70 -35.64
C ASN A 560 -1.44 -10.10 -35.02
N GLY A 561 -1.05 -10.17 -33.75
CA GLY A 561 -0.79 -11.47 -33.07
C GLY A 561 0.58 -12.04 -33.38
N ASP A 562 1.52 -11.23 -33.82
CA ASP A 562 2.88 -11.64 -34.13
C ASP A 562 3.64 -12.11 -32.90
N THR A 563 4.54 -13.10 -33.12
CA THR A 563 5.41 -13.60 -32.06
C THR A 563 6.81 -13.02 -32.24
N ILE A 564 7.31 -12.36 -31.20
CA ILE A 564 8.68 -11.85 -31.15
C ILE A 564 9.53 -12.84 -30.36
N VAL A 565 10.55 -13.44 -31.02
CA VAL A 565 11.45 -14.37 -30.39
C VAL A 565 12.60 -13.64 -29.72
N LEU A 566 12.78 -13.87 -28.42
CA LEU A 566 13.91 -13.30 -27.69
C LEU A 566 15.21 -14.04 -28.02
N PRO A 567 16.35 -13.32 -28.07
CA PRO A 567 17.65 -13.95 -28.30
C PRO A 567 17.96 -15.05 -27.27
N GLU A 568 18.39 -16.20 -27.74
CA GLU A 568 18.75 -17.36 -26.91
C GLU A 568 19.99 -17.09 -26.04
N GLY A 569 20.11 -17.84 -24.95
CA GLY A 569 21.29 -17.83 -24.07
C GLY A 569 21.39 -16.66 -23.09
N LYS A 570 20.43 -15.75 -23.09
CA LYS A 570 20.35 -14.63 -22.11
C LYS A 570 19.03 -14.68 -21.37
N LYS A 571 19.05 -14.17 -20.12
CA LYS A 571 17.83 -13.92 -19.33
C LYS A 571 17.55 -12.44 -19.35
N TYR A 572 16.31 -12.08 -19.63
CA TYR A 572 15.84 -10.70 -19.63
C TYR A 572 14.83 -10.52 -18.50
N ASN A 573 14.92 -9.41 -17.79
CA ASN A 573 13.98 -9.06 -16.72
C ASN A 573 12.95 -8.02 -17.16
N LYS A 574 13.21 -7.32 -18.28
CA LYS A 574 12.28 -6.33 -18.85
C LYS A 574 12.37 -6.29 -20.36
N LEU A 575 11.23 -5.96 -20.98
CA LEU A 575 11.12 -5.60 -22.38
C LEU A 575 10.58 -4.16 -22.45
N TYR A 576 11.17 -3.36 -23.32
CA TYR A 576 10.73 -1.99 -23.56
C TYR A 576 10.28 -1.88 -25.02
N PHE A 577 9.08 -1.34 -25.21
CA PHE A 577 8.51 -1.11 -26.53
C PHE A 577 8.25 0.39 -26.71
N LEU A 578 8.57 0.89 -27.90
CA LEU A 578 8.07 2.16 -28.37
C LEU A 578 6.82 1.85 -29.21
N ALA A 579 5.67 2.27 -28.73
CA ALA A 579 4.39 1.98 -29.35
C ALA A 579 3.55 3.25 -29.49
N ALA A 580 2.68 3.28 -30.47
CA ALA A 580 1.69 4.33 -30.66
C ALA A 580 0.38 3.72 -31.16
N ALA A 581 -0.74 4.40 -30.89
CA ALA A 581 -2.08 4.08 -31.43
C ALA A 581 -2.75 5.36 -31.85
N THR A 582 -3.66 5.29 -32.81
CA THR A 582 -4.48 6.43 -33.27
C THR A 582 -5.79 6.53 -32.51
N ASP A 583 -6.34 5.39 -32.08
CA ASP A 583 -7.55 5.30 -31.27
C ASP A 583 -7.16 4.83 -29.87
N GLY A 584 -7.28 5.74 -28.89
CA GLY A 584 -6.95 5.49 -27.48
C GLY A 584 -8.15 5.09 -26.65
#